data_0af0da9cf8f34d2e1776ea3785e4fb48
#
_entry.id   0af0da9cf8f34d2e1776ea3785e4fb48
#
_cell.length_a   1.000
_cell.length_b   1.000
_cell.length_c   1.000
_cell.angle_alpha   90.00
_cell.angle_beta   90.00
_cell.angle_gamma   90.00
#
_symmetry.space_group_name_H-M   'P 1'
#
loop_
_entity.id
_entity.type
_entity.pdbx_description
1 polymer ?
#
loop_
_entity_poly.entity_id
_entity_poly.type
_entity_poly.pdbx_seq_one_letter_code
_entity_poly.pdbx_strand_id
1 'polypeptide(L)' 'MESKDLQRVYSLLTAEITKAQHKIDGIDRAIENCDRLNREFWYGKRAEAVAYLNGIHRARDLVWKELNR' A
#
# COMPACT_ATOMS: atom_id res chain seq x y z
N MET A 1 -10.29 22.50 4.34
CA MET A 1 -10.96 21.39 3.63
C MET A 1 -12.16 20.92 4.43
N GLU A 2 -13.29 20.74 3.79
CA GLU A 2 -14.50 20.26 4.45
C GLU A 2 -14.36 18.80 4.85
N SER A 3 -15.05 18.41 5.91
CA SER A 3 -15.06 17.03 6.41
C SER A 3 -15.46 16.01 5.33
N LYS A 4 -16.40 16.39 4.46
CA LYS A 4 -16.88 15.56 3.36
C LYS A 4 -15.76 15.23 2.37
N ASP A 5 -14.91 16.21 2.06
CA ASP A 5 -13.77 16.01 1.15
C ASP A 5 -12.71 15.14 1.81
N LEU A 6 -12.47 15.32 3.11
CA LEU A 6 -11.53 14.49 3.86
C LEU A 6 -11.99 13.03 3.92
N GLN A 7 -13.30 12.81 4.08
CA GLN A 7 -13.86 11.45 4.08
C GLN A 7 -13.68 10.78 2.72
N ARG A 8 -13.84 11.54 1.64
CA ARG A 8 -13.61 11.01 0.29
C ARG A 8 -12.16 10.61 0.10
N VAL A 9 -11.23 11.48 0.52
CA VAL A 9 -9.79 11.18 0.43
C VAL A 9 -9.45 9.95 1.27
N TYR A 10 -10.00 9.86 2.48
CA TYR A 10 -9.78 8.70 3.35
C TYR A 10 -10.24 7.39 2.67
N SER A 11 -11.41 7.41 2.05
CA SER A 11 -11.95 6.25 1.34
C SER A 11 -11.08 5.85 0.15
N LEU A 12 -10.59 6.84 -0.62
CA LEU A 12 -9.69 6.57 -1.75
C LEU A 12 -8.38 5.96 -1.29
N LEU A 13 -7.82 6.46 -0.18
CA LEU A 13 -6.58 5.92 0.38
C LEU A 13 -6.78 4.50 0.90
N THR A 14 -7.94 4.22 1.51
CA THR A 14 -8.26 2.86 1.96
C THR A 14 -8.33 1.88 0.78
N ALA A 15 -8.93 2.30 -0.33
CA ALA A 15 -8.98 1.47 -1.54
C ALA A 15 -7.58 1.22 -2.10
N GLU A 16 -6.72 2.24 -2.09
CA GLU A 16 -5.33 2.08 -2.55
C GLU A 16 -4.53 1.14 -1.66
N ILE A 17 -4.77 1.16 -0.34
CA ILE A 17 -4.13 0.21 0.59
C ILE A 17 -4.50 -1.22 0.22
N THR A 18 -5.77 -1.48 -0.06
CA THR A 18 -6.23 -2.81 -0.46
C THR A 18 -5.54 -3.27 -1.74
N LYS A 19 -5.46 -2.39 -2.75
CA LYS A 19 -4.77 -2.70 -4.01
C LYS A 19 -3.29 -2.98 -3.78
N ALA A 20 -2.64 -2.18 -2.94
CA ALA A 20 -1.21 -2.34 -2.64
C ALA A 20 -0.96 -3.67 -1.92
N GLN A 21 -1.84 -4.07 -1.00
CA GLN A 21 -1.73 -5.36 -0.33
C GLN A 21 -1.89 -6.53 -1.29
N HIS A 22 -2.85 -6.44 -2.22
CA HIS A 22 -3.03 -7.47 -3.25
C HIS A 22 -1.80 -7.59 -4.15
N LYS A 23 -1.17 -6.47 -4.46
CA LYS A 23 0.06 -6.46 -5.24
C LYS A 23 1.19 -7.18 -4.50
N ILE A 24 1.33 -6.92 -3.19
CA ILE A 24 2.34 -7.58 -2.36
C ILE A 24 2.06 -9.09 -2.29
N ASP A 25 0.81 -9.49 -2.13
CA ASP A 25 0.42 -10.90 -2.11
C ASP A 25 0.79 -11.59 -3.42
N GLY A 26 0.58 -10.92 -4.56
CA GLY A 26 0.99 -11.44 -5.87
C GLY A 26 2.49 -11.59 -5.98
N ILE A 27 3.24 -10.62 -5.46
CA ILE A 27 4.71 -10.68 -5.43
C ILE A 27 5.18 -11.84 -4.55
N ASP A 28 4.56 -12.03 -3.38
CA ASP A 28 4.91 -13.14 -2.47
C ASP A 28 4.68 -14.48 -3.15
N ARG A 29 3.60 -14.63 -3.91
CA ARG A 29 3.36 -15.84 -4.70
C ARG A 29 4.42 -16.04 -5.78
N ALA A 30 4.84 -14.96 -6.43
CA ALA A 30 5.90 -15.02 -7.43
C ALA A 30 7.22 -15.46 -6.78
N ILE A 31 7.52 -14.98 -5.58
CA ILE A 31 8.72 -15.40 -4.84
C ILE A 31 8.69 -16.90 -4.54
N GLU A 32 7.53 -17.41 -4.10
CA GLU A 32 7.37 -18.84 -3.80
C GLU A 32 7.55 -19.73 -5.02
N ASN A 33 7.16 -19.23 -6.21
CA ASN A 33 7.14 -20.02 -7.44
C ASN A 33 8.30 -19.74 -8.39
N CYS A 34 9.15 -18.75 -8.09
CA CYS A 34 10.26 -18.41 -8.97
C CYS A 34 11.48 -19.28 -8.69
N ASP A 35 12.38 -19.34 -9.66
CA ASP A 35 13.65 -20.00 -9.46
C ASP A 35 14.59 -19.10 -8.63
N ARG A 36 15.72 -19.68 -8.24
CA ARG A 36 16.69 -19.01 -7.37
C ARG A 36 17.27 -17.74 -8.00
N LEU A 37 17.42 -17.73 -9.32
CA LEU A 37 18.03 -16.63 -10.05
C LEU A 37 17.13 -15.38 -10.06
N ASN A 38 15.81 -15.57 -10.04
CA ASN A 38 14.85 -14.48 -10.12
C ASN A 38 14.37 -13.99 -8.75
N ARG A 39 14.76 -14.69 -7.69
CA ARG A 39 14.27 -14.37 -6.35
C ARG A 39 14.70 -12.98 -5.89
N GLU A 40 15.93 -12.60 -6.16
CA GLU A 40 16.46 -11.29 -5.79
C GLU A 40 15.69 -10.15 -6.46
N PHE A 41 15.34 -10.32 -7.74
CA PHE A 41 14.53 -9.37 -8.47
C PHE A 41 13.19 -9.15 -7.76
N TRP A 42 12.52 -10.25 -7.36
CA TRP A 42 11.22 -10.15 -6.71
C TRP A 42 11.31 -9.56 -5.32
N TYR A 43 12.40 -9.81 -4.57
CA TYR A 43 12.60 -9.16 -3.28
C TYR A 43 12.72 -7.64 -3.43
N GLY A 44 13.40 -7.17 -4.48
CA GLY A 44 13.46 -5.74 -4.79
C GLY A 44 12.09 -5.16 -5.08
N LYS A 45 11.28 -5.86 -5.87
CA LYS A 45 9.91 -5.44 -6.16
C LYS A 45 9.04 -5.40 -4.91
N ARG A 46 9.22 -6.38 -4.03
CA ARG A 46 8.50 -6.43 -2.75
C ARG A 46 8.85 -5.24 -1.87
N ALA A 47 10.13 -4.91 -1.77
CA ALA A 47 10.57 -3.77 -0.97
C ALA A 47 9.96 -2.46 -1.46
N GLU A 48 9.90 -2.25 -2.79
CA GLU A 48 9.26 -1.08 -3.38
C GLU A 48 7.77 -1.03 -3.05
N ALA A 49 7.09 -2.16 -3.17
CA ALA A 49 5.65 -2.24 -2.91
C ALA A 49 5.34 -2.00 -1.43
N VAL A 50 6.16 -2.51 -0.52
CA VAL A 50 6.00 -2.29 0.92
C VAL A 50 6.22 -0.82 1.27
N ALA A 51 7.24 -0.19 0.68
CA ALA A 51 7.50 1.23 0.90
C ALA A 51 6.33 2.09 0.42
N TYR A 52 5.75 1.75 -0.73
CA TYR A 52 4.57 2.43 -1.27
C TYR A 52 3.37 2.27 -0.31
N LEU A 53 3.13 1.05 0.16
CA LEU A 53 2.04 0.77 1.10
C LEU A 53 2.21 1.56 2.40
N ASN A 54 3.42 1.60 2.94
CA ASN A 54 3.70 2.36 4.16
C ASN A 54 3.44 3.84 3.98
N GLY A 55 3.76 4.39 2.81
CA GLY A 55 3.47 5.79 2.47
C GLY A 55 1.98 6.08 2.45
N ILE A 56 1.18 5.17 1.88
CA ILE A 56 -0.28 5.33 1.83
C ILE A 56 -0.88 5.23 3.25
N HIS A 57 -0.40 4.31 4.08
CA HIS A 57 -0.83 4.20 5.47
C HIS A 57 -0.57 5.50 6.23
N ARG A 58 0.61 6.08 6.05
CA ARG A 58 0.97 7.34 6.70
C ARG A 58 0.05 8.47 6.23
N ALA A 59 -0.21 8.56 4.93
CA ALA A 59 -1.12 9.57 4.39
C ALA A 59 -2.53 9.41 4.96
N ARG A 60 -3.01 8.16 5.04
CA ARG A 60 -4.34 7.90 5.61
C ARG A 60 -4.41 8.29 7.08
N ASP A 61 -3.36 8.03 7.85
CA ASP A 61 -3.31 8.40 9.26
C ASP A 61 -3.39 9.92 9.45
N LEU A 62 -2.72 10.68 8.57
CA LEU A 62 -2.79 12.14 8.61
C LEU A 62 -4.20 12.64 8.33
N VAL A 63 -4.89 12.04 7.36
CA VAL A 63 -6.28 12.39 7.06
C VAL A 63 -7.19 12.02 8.24
N TRP A 64 -6.97 10.86 8.83
CA TRP A 64 -7.72 10.41 10.00
C TRP A 64 -7.61 11.41 11.15
N LYS A 65 -6.40 11.90 11.43
CA LYS A 65 -6.18 12.89 12.49
C LYS A 65 -6.94 14.17 12.20
N GLU A 66 -6.99 14.62 10.95
CA GLU A 66 -7.76 15.81 10.59
C GLU A 66 -9.27 15.58 10.75
N LEU A 67 -9.77 14.39 10.41
CA LEU A 67 -11.19 14.05 10.56
C LEU A 67 -11.62 14.01 12.01
N ASN A 68 -10.72 13.66 12.93
CA ASN A 68 -11.02 13.50 14.35
C ASN A 68 -10.47 14.64 15.21
N ARG A 69 -10.21 15.76 14.61
CA ARG A 69 -9.63 16.94 15.25
C ARG A 69 -10.66 17.74 16.05
#